data_945561d3d584bf3bba56d1ac625d56fb
#
_entry.id   945561d3d584bf3bba56d1ac625d56fb
#
_cell.length_a   1.000
_cell.length_b   1.000
_cell.length_c   1.000
_cell.angle_alpha   90.00
_cell.angle_beta   90.00
_cell.angle_gamma   90.00
#
_symmetry.space_group_name_H-M   'P 1'
#
loop_
_entity.id
_entity.type
_entity.pdbx_description
1 polymer ?
#
loop_
_entity_poly.entity_id
_entity_poly.type
_entity_poly.pdbx_seq_one_letter_code
_entity_poly.pdbx_strand_id
1 'polypeptide(L)'
;IRGNGTPAVLIVVYGNRAYGGALNQLDAWAVAHGFVPIAAGTFIGEHSYSTVEFPIAQGRPNEQDLAYARTFGERIRQRVESAKTLTAVNVKHIARPKQSLFALIRFIVAVLKWQRRKEPMQRSPKVDPERCVHCGACAAACPVGIIAPDGTTLTEEGCIRCCACVKRCPHQARSFDTPFRQMLWKNFKTAKMSQTILSK
;
A
#
# COMPACT_ATOMS: atom_id res chain seq x y z
N ILE A 1 9.02 -3.89 -21.54
CA ILE A 1 7.95 -4.91 -21.59
C ILE A 1 6.94 -4.43 -22.61
N ARG A 2 6.48 -5.32 -23.51
CA ARG A 2 5.44 -5.05 -24.50
C ARG A 2 4.33 -6.08 -24.33
N GLY A 3 3.07 -5.62 -24.31
CA GLY A 3 1.88 -6.44 -24.11
C GLY A 3 1.38 -7.14 -25.37
N ASN A 4 1.54 -6.53 -26.54
CA ASN A 4 1.10 -7.10 -27.83
C ASN A 4 -0.36 -7.61 -27.78
N GLY A 5 -1.28 -6.87 -27.16
CA GLY A 5 -2.67 -7.27 -26.97
C GLY A 5 -2.94 -8.24 -25.82
N THR A 6 -1.92 -8.57 -25.01
CA THR A 6 -2.09 -9.48 -23.87
C THR A 6 -3.08 -8.91 -22.85
N PRO A 7 -4.09 -9.70 -22.42
CA PRO A 7 -4.99 -9.31 -21.34
C PRO A 7 -4.21 -9.05 -20.04
N ALA A 8 -4.59 -7.99 -19.32
CA ALA A 8 -3.95 -7.62 -18.06
C ALA A 8 -5.00 -7.38 -16.97
N VAL A 9 -4.62 -7.71 -15.74
CA VAL A 9 -5.37 -7.38 -14.53
C VAL A 9 -4.59 -6.34 -13.75
N LEU A 10 -5.20 -5.17 -13.52
CA LEU A 10 -4.56 -4.05 -12.85
C LEU A 10 -4.92 -4.06 -11.36
N ILE A 11 -3.93 -4.21 -10.49
CA ILE A 11 -4.15 -4.28 -9.05
C ILE A 11 -3.36 -3.18 -8.34
N VAL A 12 -4.04 -2.43 -7.48
CA VAL A 12 -3.45 -1.45 -6.56
C VAL A 12 -3.79 -1.84 -5.13
N VAL A 13 -2.75 -2.02 -4.31
CA VAL A 13 -2.90 -2.20 -2.86
C VAL A 13 -2.56 -0.88 -2.17
N TYR A 14 -3.37 -0.47 -1.20
CA TYR A 14 -3.17 0.80 -0.53
C TYR A 14 -3.44 0.74 0.98
N GLY A 15 -2.70 1.58 1.73
CA GLY A 15 -2.78 1.67 3.19
C GLY A 15 -3.91 2.59 3.68
N ASN A 16 -5.15 2.27 3.37
CA ASN A 16 -6.39 2.84 3.91
C ASN A 16 -6.76 4.28 3.47
N ARG A 17 -5.84 5.25 3.47
CA ARG A 17 -6.24 6.64 3.18
C ARG A 17 -6.80 6.80 1.77
N ALA A 18 -5.97 6.54 0.78
CA ALA A 18 -6.33 6.62 -0.64
C ALA A 18 -5.18 6.05 -1.49
N TYR A 19 -5.51 5.57 -2.68
CA TYR A 19 -4.52 5.17 -3.69
C TYR A 19 -4.20 6.29 -4.69
N GLY A 20 -4.83 7.49 -4.53
CA GLY A 20 -4.53 8.65 -5.38
C GLY A 20 -4.81 8.41 -6.86
N GLY A 21 -3.81 8.69 -7.69
CA GLY A 21 -3.82 8.45 -9.13
C GLY A 21 -3.25 7.09 -9.56
N ALA A 22 -2.83 6.22 -8.63
CA ALA A 22 -2.04 5.03 -8.93
C ALA A 22 -2.71 4.09 -9.93
N LEU A 23 -4.02 3.84 -9.79
CA LEU A 23 -4.74 2.97 -10.73
C LEU A 23 -4.82 3.58 -12.15
N ASN A 24 -5.08 4.88 -12.25
CA ASN A 24 -5.12 5.56 -13.56
C ASN A 24 -3.74 5.60 -14.22
N GLN A 25 -2.66 5.77 -13.44
CA GLN A 25 -1.29 5.75 -13.95
C GLN A 25 -0.91 4.34 -14.44
N LEU A 26 -1.30 3.31 -13.68
CA LEU A 26 -1.06 1.91 -14.04
C LEU A 26 -1.82 1.54 -15.32
N ASP A 27 -3.08 1.98 -15.43
CA ASP A 27 -3.90 1.79 -16.63
C ASP A 27 -3.27 2.46 -17.86
N ALA A 28 -2.95 3.75 -17.75
CA ALA A 28 -2.30 4.49 -18.81
C ALA A 28 -0.97 3.85 -19.25
N TRP A 29 -0.18 3.38 -18.28
CA TRP A 29 1.07 2.68 -18.56
C TRP A 29 0.82 1.35 -19.29
N ALA A 30 -0.12 0.53 -18.80
CA ALA A 30 -0.43 -0.77 -19.38
C ALA A 30 -0.91 -0.63 -20.83
N VAL A 31 -1.84 0.30 -21.08
CA VAL A 31 -2.37 0.58 -22.44
C VAL A 31 -1.27 1.09 -23.37
N ALA A 32 -0.42 2.03 -22.90
CA ALA A 32 0.70 2.56 -23.70
C ALA A 32 1.72 1.47 -24.09
N HIS A 33 1.80 0.39 -23.29
CA HIS A 33 2.68 -0.75 -23.56
C HIS A 33 1.97 -1.89 -24.31
N GLY A 34 0.74 -1.68 -24.80
CA GLY A 34 0.00 -2.63 -25.63
C GLY A 34 -0.69 -3.76 -24.86
N PHE A 35 -0.90 -3.60 -23.54
CA PHE A 35 -1.77 -4.50 -22.78
C PHE A 35 -3.24 -4.12 -22.91
N VAL A 36 -4.12 -5.10 -22.71
CA VAL A 36 -5.58 -4.89 -22.66
C VAL A 36 -6.06 -5.10 -21.22
N PRO A 37 -6.31 -4.03 -20.45
CA PRO A 37 -6.80 -4.15 -19.07
C PRO A 37 -8.23 -4.73 -19.04
N ILE A 38 -8.38 -6.03 -18.78
CA ILE A 38 -9.68 -6.71 -18.74
C ILE A 38 -10.35 -6.70 -17.37
N ALA A 39 -9.57 -6.40 -16.33
CA ALA A 39 -10.06 -6.28 -14.96
C ALA A 39 -9.18 -5.32 -14.17
N ALA A 40 -9.75 -4.68 -13.17
CA ALA A 40 -8.99 -3.86 -12.24
C ALA A 40 -9.53 -3.97 -10.81
N GLY A 41 -8.65 -3.84 -9.81
CA GLY A 41 -9.02 -3.89 -8.41
C GLY A 41 -8.18 -2.97 -7.54
N THR A 42 -8.80 -2.43 -6.50
CA THR A 42 -8.13 -1.69 -5.44
C THR A 42 -8.38 -2.42 -4.13
N PHE A 43 -7.30 -2.85 -3.48
CA PHE A 43 -7.37 -3.67 -2.27
C PHE A 43 -6.77 -2.93 -1.09
N ILE A 44 -7.44 -3.07 0.06
CA ILE A 44 -6.97 -2.43 1.28
C ILE A 44 -5.95 -3.29 1.99
N GLY A 45 -4.93 -2.64 2.58
CA GLY A 45 -4.01 -3.22 3.53
C GLY A 45 -3.87 -2.35 4.76
N GLU A 46 -3.33 -2.91 5.84
CA GLU A 46 -2.94 -2.14 6.99
C GLU A 46 -1.88 -1.10 6.61
N HIS A 47 -2.04 0.13 7.08
CA HIS A 47 -1.10 1.20 6.77
C HIS A 47 0.30 0.88 7.32
N SER A 48 1.35 1.21 6.57
CA SER A 48 2.75 0.99 6.97
C SER A 48 3.07 1.60 8.34
N TYR A 49 2.47 2.75 8.66
CA TYR A 49 2.69 3.46 9.93
C TYR A 49 1.72 3.06 11.04
N SER A 50 0.83 2.09 10.81
CA SER A 50 -0.06 1.57 11.84
C SER A 50 0.75 0.92 12.97
N THR A 51 0.34 1.19 14.20
CA THR A 51 0.87 0.58 15.43
C THR A 51 -0.29 0.23 16.34
N VAL A 52 -0.01 -0.49 17.44
CA VAL A 52 -1.03 -0.81 18.44
C VAL A 52 -1.66 0.46 19.01
N GLU A 53 -0.84 1.49 19.28
CA GLU A 53 -1.31 2.78 19.82
C GLU A 53 -2.08 3.61 18.78
N PHE A 54 -1.66 3.57 17.51
CA PHE A 54 -2.27 4.32 16.41
C PHE A 54 -2.72 3.38 15.29
N PRO A 55 -3.76 2.57 15.50
CA PRO A 55 -4.21 1.60 14.51
C PRO A 55 -4.84 2.28 13.29
N ILE A 56 -4.34 1.94 12.09
CA ILE A 56 -4.83 2.46 10.80
C ILE A 56 -5.15 1.28 9.89
N ALA A 57 -6.42 0.90 9.77
CA ALA A 57 -6.87 -0.32 9.12
C ALA A 57 -6.13 -1.56 9.64
N GLN A 58 -5.92 -1.63 10.96
CA GLN A 58 -5.22 -2.73 11.60
C GLN A 58 -5.89 -4.08 11.27
N GLY A 59 -5.06 -5.10 11.07
CA GLY A 59 -5.53 -6.44 10.74
C GLY A 59 -6.07 -6.60 9.31
N ARG A 60 -5.86 -5.60 8.43
CA ARG A 60 -6.23 -5.71 7.01
C ARG A 60 -5.02 -6.09 6.14
N PRO A 61 -5.19 -7.00 5.13
CA PRO A 61 -6.44 -7.66 4.77
C PRO A 61 -6.88 -8.70 5.81
N ASN A 62 -8.18 -8.72 6.12
CA ASN A 62 -8.79 -9.78 6.93
C ASN A 62 -9.34 -10.90 6.02
N GLU A 63 -9.97 -11.93 6.61
CA GLU A 63 -10.51 -13.06 5.85
C GLU A 63 -11.56 -12.64 4.81
N GLN A 64 -12.37 -11.63 5.10
CA GLN A 64 -13.36 -11.12 4.15
C GLN A 64 -12.68 -10.45 2.94
N ASP A 65 -11.58 -9.70 3.17
CA ASP A 65 -10.80 -9.12 2.09
C ASP A 65 -10.16 -10.18 1.21
N LEU A 66 -9.64 -11.24 1.85
CA LEU A 66 -9.02 -12.36 1.15
C LEU A 66 -10.06 -13.17 0.36
N ALA A 67 -11.25 -13.40 0.93
CA ALA A 67 -12.37 -14.04 0.24
C ALA A 67 -12.82 -13.21 -0.97
N TYR A 68 -12.95 -11.88 -0.79
CA TYR A 68 -13.30 -10.97 -1.87
C TYR A 68 -12.26 -11.00 -3.01
N ALA A 69 -10.97 -11.02 -2.67
CA ALA A 69 -9.89 -11.11 -3.64
C ALA A 69 -9.90 -12.45 -4.38
N ARG A 70 -10.15 -13.58 -3.68
CA ARG A 70 -10.30 -14.91 -4.29
C ARG A 70 -11.47 -14.96 -5.28
N THR A 71 -12.65 -14.50 -4.85
CA THR A 71 -13.84 -14.42 -5.72
C THR A 71 -13.58 -13.56 -6.96
N PHE A 72 -12.85 -12.47 -6.82
CA PHE A 72 -12.46 -11.65 -7.95
C PHE A 72 -11.55 -12.43 -8.93
N GLY A 73 -10.55 -13.14 -8.42
CA GLY A 73 -9.68 -14.01 -9.24
C GLY A 73 -10.46 -15.11 -9.98
N GLU A 74 -11.39 -15.79 -9.30
CA GLU A 74 -12.26 -16.80 -9.91
C GLU A 74 -13.12 -16.25 -11.04
N ARG A 75 -13.72 -15.08 -10.83
CA ARG A 75 -14.50 -14.39 -11.88
C ARG A 75 -13.66 -14.00 -13.09
N ILE A 76 -12.41 -13.55 -12.86
CA ILE A 76 -11.47 -13.25 -13.96
C ILE A 76 -11.16 -14.53 -14.72
N ARG A 77 -10.84 -15.63 -14.04
CA ARG A 77 -10.56 -16.93 -14.66
C ARG A 77 -11.73 -17.38 -15.52
N GLN A 78 -12.95 -17.42 -14.96
CA GLN A 78 -14.16 -17.78 -15.69
C GLN A 78 -14.38 -16.90 -16.92
N ARG A 79 -14.12 -15.58 -16.79
CA ARG A 79 -14.26 -14.65 -17.91
C ARG A 79 -13.26 -14.93 -19.03
N VAL A 80 -12.00 -15.20 -18.68
CA VAL A 80 -10.95 -15.52 -19.67
C VAL A 80 -11.24 -16.85 -20.37
N GLU A 81 -11.73 -17.86 -19.64
CA GLU A 81 -12.06 -19.18 -20.18
C GLU A 81 -13.29 -19.16 -21.09
N SER A 82 -14.29 -18.33 -20.79
CA SER A 82 -15.58 -18.31 -21.51
C SER A 82 -15.67 -17.29 -22.64
N ALA A 83 -14.83 -16.26 -22.66
CA ALA A 83 -14.96 -15.15 -23.57
C ALA A 83 -14.33 -15.44 -24.94
N LYS A 84 -15.09 -15.23 -26.01
CA LYS A 84 -14.54 -15.19 -27.37
C LYS A 84 -13.66 -13.95 -27.62
N THR A 85 -13.99 -12.85 -26.97
CA THR A 85 -13.26 -11.58 -27.07
C THR A 85 -13.23 -10.92 -25.70
N LEU A 86 -12.05 -10.42 -25.32
CA LEU A 86 -11.85 -9.67 -24.08
C LEU A 86 -11.73 -8.17 -24.39
N THR A 87 -12.54 -7.36 -23.73
CA THR A 87 -12.56 -5.91 -23.91
C THR A 87 -11.93 -5.19 -22.71
N ALA A 88 -11.33 -4.03 -22.97
CA ALA A 88 -10.75 -3.23 -21.89
C ALA A 88 -11.83 -2.68 -20.95
N VAL A 89 -11.52 -2.67 -19.64
CA VAL A 89 -12.35 -2.01 -18.63
C VAL A 89 -12.02 -0.52 -18.57
N ASN A 90 -12.99 0.28 -18.15
CA ASN A 90 -12.73 1.67 -17.80
C ASN A 90 -12.50 1.77 -16.28
N VAL A 91 -11.24 1.90 -15.88
CA VAL A 91 -10.85 1.96 -14.46
C VAL A 91 -11.45 3.16 -13.71
N LYS A 92 -11.94 4.19 -14.42
CA LYS A 92 -12.62 5.34 -13.81
C LYS A 92 -13.96 4.96 -13.16
N HIS A 93 -14.53 3.81 -13.50
CA HIS A 93 -15.73 3.28 -12.85
C HIS A 93 -15.46 2.70 -11.46
N ILE A 94 -14.20 2.47 -11.08
CA ILE A 94 -13.86 2.14 -9.68
C ILE A 94 -13.96 3.42 -8.87
N ALA A 95 -14.93 3.45 -7.96
CA ALA A 95 -15.15 4.62 -7.11
C ALA A 95 -13.94 4.85 -6.19
N ARG A 96 -13.51 6.10 -6.07
CA ARG A 96 -12.45 6.45 -5.11
C ARG A 96 -12.94 6.26 -3.68
N PRO A 97 -12.07 5.85 -2.74
CA PRO A 97 -12.46 5.74 -1.33
C PRO A 97 -13.03 7.06 -0.82
N LYS A 98 -14.26 7.03 -0.33
CA LYS A 98 -14.91 8.21 0.24
C LYS A 98 -14.09 8.74 1.41
N GLN A 99 -13.87 10.04 1.45
CA GLN A 99 -13.18 10.74 2.53
C GLN A 99 -14.05 11.89 3.03
N SER A 100 -14.11 12.07 4.34
CA SER A 100 -14.73 13.27 4.91
C SER A 100 -13.91 14.49 4.52
N LEU A 101 -14.56 15.51 3.96
CA LEU A 101 -13.92 16.78 3.62
C LEU A 101 -13.31 17.44 4.87
N PHE A 102 -14.01 17.37 5.99
CA PHE A 102 -13.52 17.89 7.28
C PHE A 102 -12.23 17.16 7.73
N ALA A 103 -12.20 15.82 7.63
CA ALA A 103 -11.01 15.05 7.96
C ALA A 103 -9.83 15.39 7.04
N LEU A 104 -10.09 15.61 5.75
CA LEU A 104 -9.08 16.01 4.78
C LEU A 104 -8.52 17.41 5.09
N ILE A 105 -9.38 18.39 5.34
CA ILE A 105 -8.96 19.77 5.71
C ILE A 105 -8.13 19.73 6.99
N ARG A 106 -8.60 19.04 8.03
CA ARG A 106 -7.89 18.91 9.30
C ARG A 106 -6.51 18.24 9.11
N PHE A 107 -6.42 17.23 8.26
CA PHE A 107 -5.16 16.58 7.92
C PHE A 107 -4.21 17.54 7.20
N ILE A 108 -4.68 18.28 6.19
CA ILE A 108 -3.87 19.26 5.45
C ILE A 108 -3.35 20.34 6.41
N VAL A 109 -4.22 20.88 7.26
CA VAL A 109 -3.81 21.89 8.26
C VAL A 109 -2.75 21.34 9.21
N ALA A 110 -2.88 20.09 9.66
CA ALA A 110 -1.89 19.45 10.52
C ALA A 110 -0.53 19.30 9.81
N VAL A 111 -0.53 18.89 8.53
CA VAL A 111 0.69 18.79 7.71
C VAL A 111 1.35 20.15 7.52
N LEU A 112 0.57 21.18 7.16
CA LEU A 112 1.10 22.54 6.98
C LEU A 112 1.69 23.11 8.28
N LYS A 113 1.02 22.90 9.41
CA LYS A 113 1.55 23.30 10.72
C LYS A 113 2.87 22.61 11.05
N TRP A 114 2.97 21.30 10.78
CA TRP A 114 4.19 20.55 10.97
C TRP A 114 5.32 21.05 10.06
N GLN A 115 5.04 21.26 8.77
CA GLN A 115 6.04 21.80 7.83
C GLN A 115 6.62 23.16 8.26
N ARG A 116 5.78 24.03 8.84
CA ARG A 116 6.21 25.34 9.35
C ARG A 116 7.16 25.25 10.54
N ARG A 117 7.08 24.17 11.34
CA ARG A 117 7.95 23.95 12.49
C ARG A 117 9.36 23.52 12.09
N LYS A 118 9.57 23.11 10.84
CA LYS A 118 10.85 22.58 10.32
C LYS A 118 11.45 21.46 11.15
N GLU A 119 10.59 20.70 11.87
CA GLU A 119 11.02 19.56 12.67
C GLU A 119 11.60 18.47 11.76
N PRO A 120 12.78 17.91 12.08
CA PRO A 120 13.37 16.87 11.27
C PRO A 120 12.48 15.62 11.30
N MET A 121 12.25 15.04 10.14
CA MET A 121 11.57 13.76 10.04
C MET A 121 12.59 12.63 9.99
N GLN A 122 12.35 11.57 10.73
CA GLN A 122 13.16 10.35 10.64
C GLN A 122 13.17 9.84 9.19
N ARG A 123 14.36 9.62 8.63
CA ARG A 123 14.52 9.20 7.23
C ARG A 123 14.38 7.72 7.04
N SER A 124 14.77 6.92 8.04
CA SER A 124 14.77 5.46 8.03
C SER A 124 14.42 4.91 9.41
N PRO A 125 13.98 3.63 9.52
CA PRO A 125 13.79 2.97 10.81
C PRO A 125 15.09 2.84 11.60
N LYS A 126 15.03 3.15 12.91
CA LYS A 126 16.13 2.97 13.86
C LYS A 126 16.11 1.55 14.44
N VAL A 127 17.28 1.06 14.83
CA VAL A 127 17.45 -0.18 15.57
C VAL A 127 17.73 0.14 17.06
N ASP A 128 17.11 -0.62 17.92
CA ASP A 128 17.41 -0.66 19.36
C ASP A 128 18.44 -1.78 19.59
N PRO A 129 19.68 -1.45 19.95
CA PRO A 129 20.74 -2.42 20.08
C PRO A 129 20.53 -3.39 21.26
N GLU A 130 19.82 -2.98 22.30
CA GLU A 130 19.55 -3.82 23.47
C GLU A 130 18.54 -4.93 23.16
N ARG A 131 17.65 -4.69 22.21
CA ARG A 131 16.61 -5.64 21.77
C ARG A 131 17.00 -6.41 20.51
N CYS A 132 18.03 -5.97 19.81
CA CYS A 132 18.45 -6.60 18.56
C CYS A 132 19.31 -7.84 18.81
N VAL A 133 18.85 -8.99 18.35
CA VAL A 133 19.58 -10.27 18.44
C VAL A 133 20.27 -10.64 17.11
N HIS A 134 20.40 -9.72 16.19
CA HIS A 134 21.09 -9.89 14.89
C HIS A 134 20.54 -11.01 14.00
N CYS A 135 19.24 -11.34 14.12
CA CYS A 135 18.62 -12.47 13.41
C CYS A 135 18.43 -12.26 11.89
N GLY A 136 18.72 -11.10 11.34
CA GLY A 136 18.61 -10.79 9.92
C GLY A 136 17.18 -10.68 9.34
N ALA A 137 16.13 -10.91 10.12
CA ALA A 137 14.74 -10.87 9.66
C ALA A 137 14.35 -9.53 9.00
N CYS A 138 14.89 -8.42 9.47
CA CYS A 138 14.67 -7.10 8.90
C CYS A 138 15.39 -6.90 7.54
N ALA A 139 16.56 -7.50 7.36
CA ALA A 139 17.30 -7.49 6.10
C ALA A 139 16.54 -8.31 5.04
N ALA A 140 16.10 -9.52 5.39
CA ALA A 140 15.28 -10.36 4.53
C ALA A 140 13.92 -9.72 4.15
N ALA A 141 13.36 -8.89 5.02
CA ALA A 141 12.10 -8.18 4.77
C ALA A 141 12.27 -6.88 3.96
N CYS A 142 13.49 -6.42 3.71
CA CYS A 142 13.73 -5.14 3.04
C CYS A 142 13.61 -5.29 1.51
N PRO A 143 12.57 -4.71 0.86
CA PRO A 143 12.36 -4.91 -0.58
C PRO A 143 13.40 -4.18 -1.45
N VAL A 144 14.16 -3.26 -0.87
CA VAL A 144 15.22 -2.49 -1.56
C VAL A 144 16.63 -2.88 -1.11
N GLY A 145 16.78 -3.89 -0.23
CA GLY A 145 18.07 -4.49 0.12
C GLY A 145 19.08 -3.58 0.83
N ILE A 146 18.60 -2.53 1.53
CA ILE A 146 19.48 -1.50 2.15
C ILE A 146 19.88 -1.82 3.60
N ILE A 147 19.49 -2.96 4.12
CA ILE A 147 19.82 -3.38 5.49
C ILE A 147 20.85 -4.50 5.40
N ALA A 148 21.95 -4.36 6.12
CA ALA A 148 22.97 -5.41 6.21
C ALA A 148 22.41 -6.72 6.78
N PRO A 149 22.99 -7.88 6.45
CA PRO A 149 22.47 -9.19 6.87
C PRO A 149 22.35 -9.34 8.39
N ASP A 150 23.23 -8.71 9.16
CA ASP A 150 23.18 -8.67 10.62
C ASP A 150 22.07 -7.80 11.20
N GLY A 151 21.38 -7.06 10.35
CA GLY A 151 20.26 -6.20 10.73
C GLY A 151 20.65 -4.88 11.42
N THR A 152 21.93 -4.53 11.52
CA THR A 152 22.36 -3.31 12.24
C THR A 152 22.55 -2.13 11.31
N THR A 153 23.32 -2.29 10.26
CA THR A 153 23.64 -1.22 9.32
C THR A 153 22.52 -1.01 8.30
N LEU A 154 22.21 0.24 8.02
CA LEU A 154 21.19 0.64 7.06
C LEU A 154 21.67 1.87 6.27
N THR A 155 21.54 1.81 4.94
CA THR A 155 21.80 2.94 4.05
C THR A 155 20.53 3.78 3.91
N GLU A 156 20.53 4.98 4.49
CA GLU A 156 19.31 5.82 4.59
C GLU A 156 18.76 6.29 3.24
N GLU A 157 19.65 6.61 2.28
CA GLU A 157 19.30 7.18 0.98
C GLU A 157 18.37 6.29 0.16
N GLY A 158 18.47 4.97 0.31
CA GLY A 158 17.61 4.00 -0.39
C GLY A 158 16.28 3.68 0.32
N CYS A 159 16.02 4.23 1.51
CA CYS A 159 14.87 3.84 2.31
C CYS A 159 13.54 4.37 1.75
N ILE A 160 12.66 3.48 1.30
CA ILE A 160 11.30 3.82 0.83
C ILE A 160 10.27 3.95 1.97
N ARG A 161 10.67 3.83 3.23
CA ARG A 161 9.85 3.98 4.45
C ARG A 161 8.63 3.06 4.49
N CYS A 162 8.73 1.86 3.93
CA CYS A 162 7.64 0.88 3.90
C CYS A 162 7.37 0.22 5.26
N CYS A 163 8.26 0.38 6.25
CA CYS A 163 8.20 -0.20 7.59
C CYS A 163 8.13 -1.75 7.62
N ALA A 164 8.46 -2.45 6.54
CA ALA A 164 8.47 -3.91 6.53
C ALA A 164 9.43 -4.47 7.58
N CYS A 165 10.63 -3.88 7.72
CA CYS A 165 11.61 -4.25 8.73
C CYS A 165 11.12 -4.00 10.17
N VAL A 166 10.27 -3.00 10.40
CA VAL A 166 9.65 -2.74 11.71
C VAL A 166 8.61 -3.81 12.03
N LYS A 167 7.71 -4.09 11.08
CA LYS A 167 6.61 -5.04 11.26
C LYS A 167 7.07 -6.51 11.31
N ARG A 168 8.18 -6.83 10.68
CA ARG A 168 8.72 -8.20 10.61
C ARG A 168 9.76 -8.50 11.71
N CYS A 169 10.14 -7.52 12.53
CA CYS A 169 11.08 -7.77 13.63
C CYS A 169 10.43 -8.55 14.76
N PRO A 170 10.79 -9.82 15.01
CA PRO A 170 10.16 -10.62 16.07
C PRO A 170 10.48 -10.11 17.47
N HIS A 171 11.60 -9.39 17.61
CA HIS A 171 12.05 -8.80 18.88
C HIS A 171 11.62 -7.34 19.05
N GLN A 172 10.84 -6.78 18.10
CA GLN A 172 10.41 -5.38 18.11
C GLN A 172 11.58 -4.40 18.31
N ALA A 173 12.77 -4.79 17.86
CA ALA A 173 13.99 -3.99 17.98
C ALA A 173 14.07 -2.86 16.92
N ARG A 174 13.10 -2.74 16.01
CA ARG A 174 13.07 -1.65 15.03
C ARG A 174 11.88 -0.76 15.26
N SER A 175 12.13 0.55 15.19
CA SER A 175 11.11 1.57 15.30
C SER A 175 11.20 2.58 14.16
N PHE A 176 10.08 3.15 13.79
CA PHE A 176 10.01 4.27 12.85
C PHE A 176 9.04 5.29 13.39
N ASP A 177 9.53 6.44 13.79
CA ASP A 177 8.68 7.53 14.24
C ASP A 177 8.44 8.54 13.13
N THR A 178 7.18 8.97 13.02
CA THR A 178 6.75 9.93 12.02
C THR A 178 5.52 10.68 12.50
N PRO A 179 5.50 12.02 12.34
CA PRO A 179 4.33 12.82 12.69
C PRO A 179 3.08 12.43 11.87
N PHE A 180 3.28 11.85 10.69
CA PHE A 180 2.18 11.37 9.84
C PHE A 180 1.37 10.24 10.47
N ARG A 181 1.95 9.40 11.34
CA ARG A 181 1.23 8.32 12.02
C ARG A 181 0.01 8.84 12.75
N GLN A 182 0.22 9.77 13.66
CA GLN A 182 -0.86 10.35 14.46
C GLN A 182 -1.86 11.16 13.60
N MET A 183 -1.35 11.91 12.61
CA MET A 183 -2.19 12.67 11.70
C MET A 183 -3.10 11.76 10.87
N LEU A 184 -2.57 10.64 10.36
CA LEU A 184 -3.34 9.64 9.60
C LEU A 184 -4.36 8.93 10.49
N TRP A 185 -3.96 8.50 11.67
CA TRP A 185 -4.86 7.85 12.63
C TRP A 185 -6.03 8.75 13.01
N LYS A 186 -5.78 10.01 13.40
CA LYS A 186 -6.83 10.96 13.78
C LYS A 186 -7.85 11.21 12.67
N ASN A 187 -7.44 11.12 11.41
CA ASN A 187 -8.26 11.53 10.29
C ASN A 187 -8.76 10.35 9.43
N PHE A 188 -8.05 9.22 9.40
CA PHE A 188 -8.30 8.14 8.43
C PHE A 188 -8.15 6.74 9.03
N LYS A 189 -8.40 6.52 10.33
CA LYS A 189 -8.25 5.21 10.98
C LYS A 189 -9.25 4.16 10.51
N THR A 190 -10.48 4.58 10.15
CA THR A 190 -11.55 3.66 9.75
C THR A 190 -11.22 2.96 8.44
N ALA A 191 -11.25 1.64 8.44
CA ALA A 191 -10.93 0.82 7.28
C ALA A 191 -11.87 1.10 6.10
N LYS A 192 -11.29 1.25 4.92
CA LYS A 192 -12.01 1.38 3.64
C LYS A 192 -12.38 0.01 3.07
N MET A 193 -13.10 0.00 1.96
CA MET A 193 -13.49 -1.23 1.27
C MET A 193 -12.65 -1.40 -0.01
N SER A 194 -12.32 -2.66 -0.30
CA SER A 194 -11.77 -3.04 -1.59
C SER A 194 -12.83 -2.93 -2.69
N GLN A 195 -12.41 -2.64 -3.92
CA GLN A 195 -13.31 -2.48 -5.06
C GLN A 195 -12.71 -3.10 -6.31
N THR A 196 -13.54 -3.70 -7.14
CA THR A 196 -13.12 -4.36 -8.38
C THR A 196 -14.06 -4.06 -9.53
N ILE A 197 -13.53 -4.15 -10.75
CA ILE A 197 -14.28 -4.11 -12.02
C ILE A 197 -13.77 -5.21 -12.93
N LEU A 198 -14.66 -5.77 -13.72
CA LEU A 198 -14.39 -6.82 -14.72
C LEU A 198 -15.05 -6.44 -16.05
N SER A 199 -14.40 -6.76 -17.17
CA SER A 199 -14.98 -6.59 -18.49
C SER A 199 -16.29 -7.41 -18.64
N LYS A 200 -17.22 -6.84 -19.42
CA LYS A 200 -18.46 -7.53 -19.77
C LYS A 200 -18.19 -8.65 -20.77
#